data_9cb92483a092fd11b0ebf1c671877807
#
_entry.id   9cb92483a092fd11b0ebf1c671877807
#
_cell.length_a   1.000
_cell.length_b   1.000
_cell.length_c   1.000
_cell.angle_alpha   90.00
_cell.angle_beta   90.00
_cell.angle_gamma   90.00
#
_symmetry.space_group_name_H-M   'P 1'
#
loop_
_entity.id
_entity.type
_entity.pdbx_description
1 polymer ?
#
loop_
_entity_poly.entity_id
_entity_poly.type
_entity_poly.pdbx_seq_one_letter_code
_entity_poly.pdbx_strand_id
1 'polypeptide(L)'
;PEAMETSNEVVAEGLFNMGIILKNKLEDYPAAIANFNLLEERFPENPYRLDVYYNMYLMYMRNGDVVTAGIYRDKIRSVFPESPYAQAMADPHYLDNLRRMSTVQDSIYEATYAAYLENDNRTVHGNTTFMKEKYPLSPLMPKFLFLDALAYIGDKQYDHFKAGLKDLLERYPQADVSPMATTMLKRVAKGRQVAEGTG
;
A
#
# COMPACT_ATOMS: atom_id res chain seq x y z
N PRO A 1 26.34 19.61 -0.75
CA PRO A 1 24.87 19.52 -0.90
C PRO A 1 24.39 18.07 -0.75
N GLU A 2 24.88 17.12 -1.54
CA GLU A 2 24.47 15.70 -1.49
C GLU A 2 24.61 15.04 -0.11
N ALA A 3 25.72 15.27 0.60
CA ALA A 3 25.93 14.66 1.91
C ALA A 3 24.97 15.19 2.99
N MET A 4 24.53 16.45 2.89
CA MET A 4 23.52 17.03 3.78
C MET A 4 22.11 16.51 3.45
N GLU A 5 21.80 16.33 2.18
CA GLU A 5 20.52 15.79 1.71
C GLU A 5 20.35 14.35 2.18
N THR A 6 21.36 13.50 1.97
CA THR A 6 21.38 12.12 2.49
C THR A 6 21.27 12.06 4.02
N SER A 7 21.93 12.97 4.76
CA SER A 7 21.82 13.05 6.21
C SER A 7 20.41 13.42 6.66
N ASN A 8 19.76 14.36 5.97
CA ASN A 8 18.38 14.76 6.27
C ASN A 8 17.38 13.63 6.01
N GLU A 9 17.56 12.87 4.94
CA GLU A 9 16.75 11.68 4.64
C GLU A 9 16.86 10.63 5.74
N VAL A 10 18.07 10.34 6.21
CA VAL A 10 18.31 9.38 7.31
C VAL A 10 17.65 9.85 8.61
N VAL A 11 17.72 11.14 8.92
CA VAL A 11 17.06 11.70 10.13
C VAL A 11 15.54 11.66 10.00
N ALA A 12 15.00 11.99 8.85
CA ALA A 12 13.55 11.91 8.59
C ALA A 12 13.04 10.47 8.71
N GLU A 13 13.74 9.50 8.14
CA GLU A 13 13.43 8.09 8.26
C GLU A 13 13.49 7.62 9.73
N GLY A 14 14.52 8.03 10.45
CA GLY A 14 14.67 7.72 11.89
C GLY A 14 13.51 8.27 12.74
N LEU A 15 13.09 9.49 12.49
CA LEU A 15 11.93 10.10 13.17
C LEU A 15 10.64 9.35 12.84
N PHE A 16 10.42 8.99 11.59
CA PHE A 16 9.25 8.21 11.18
C PHE A 16 9.23 6.84 11.87
N ASN A 17 10.32 6.07 11.76
CA ASN A 17 10.42 4.74 12.35
C ASN A 17 10.26 4.76 13.87
N MET A 18 10.83 5.76 14.56
CA MET A 18 10.65 5.93 16.00
C MET A 18 9.19 6.19 16.35
N GLY A 19 8.50 7.05 15.60
CA GLY A 19 7.07 7.31 15.78
C GLY A 19 6.22 6.03 15.63
N ILE A 20 6.51 5.22 14.64
CA ILE A 20 5.85 3.92 14.43
C ILE A 20 6.10 2.94 15.58
N ILE A 21 7.34 2.85 16.07
CA ILE A 21 7.69 1.99 17.20
C ILE A 21 6.97 2.44 18.48
N LEU A 22 7.00 3.73 18.77
CA LEU A 22 6.32 4.32 19.93
C LEU A 22 4.81 4.04 19.90
N LYS A 23 4.18 4.17 18.74
CA LYS A 23 2.76 3.88 18.57
C LYS A 23 2.44 2.39 18.70
N ASN A 24 3.14 1.53 17.94
CA ASN A 24 2.72 0.15 17.74
C ASN A 24 3.25 -0.83 18.80
N LYS A 25 4.44 -0.56 19.35
CA LYS A 25 5.09 -1.47 20.29
C LYS A 25 5.03 -1.02 21.72
N LEU A 26 5.14 0.28 21.95
CA LEU A 26 5.14 0.87 23.29
C LEU A 26 3.79 1.46 23.66
N GLU A 27 2.89 1.64 22.68
CA GLU A 27 1.58 2.30 22.84
C GLU A 27 1.70 3.69 23.51
N ASP A 28 2.86 4.33 23.39
CA ASP A 28 3.13 5.68 23.89
C ASP A 28 2.70 6.71 22.83
N TYR A 29 1.41 6.98 22.79
CA TYR A 29 0.84 7.90 21.80
C TYR A 29 1.32 9.34 21.96
N PRO A 30 1.45 9.93 23.18
CA PRO A 30 2.01 11.25 23.33
C PRO A 30 3.42 11.38 22.74
N ALA A 31 4.30 10.42 23.00
CA ALA A 31 5.65 10.40 22.45
C ALA A 31 5.65 10.18 20.92
N ALA A 32 4.79 9.29 20.42
CA ALA A 32 4.63 9.07 18.97
C ALA A 32 4.15 10.35 18.26
N ILE A 33 3.15 11.03 18.80
CA ILE A 33 2.62 12.28 18.26
C ILE A 33 3.70 13.38 18.26
N ALA A 34 4.45 13.52 19.35
CA ALA A 34 5.55 14.47 19.44
C ALA A 34 6.62 14.21 18.37
N ASN A 35 6.93 12.94 18.14
CA ASN A 35 7.93 12.52 17.15
C ASN A 35 7.48 12.78 15.71
N PHE A 36 6.21 12.51 15.40
CA PHE A 36 5.64 12.81 14.08
C PHE A 36 5.51 14.33 13.84
N ASN A 37 5.15 15.11 14.86
CA ASN A 37 5.12 16.58 14.76
C ASN A 37 6.52 17.14 14.49
N LEU A 38 7.55 16.61 15.17
CA LEU A 38 8.94 17.01 14.91
C LEU A 38 9.38 16.67 13.48
N LEU A 39 8.96 15.53 12.96
CA LEU A 39 9.22 15.15 11.57
C LEU A 39 8.59 16.16 10.59
N GLU A 40 7.32 16.49 10.76
CA GLU A 40 6.64 17.47 9.91
C GLU A 40 7.24 18.88 10.01
N GLU A 41 7.63 19.31 11.22
CA GLU A 41 8.22 20.63 11.44
C GLU A 41 9.61 20.76 10.77
N ARG A 42 10.46 19.75 10.94
CA ARG A 42 11.83 19.77 10.41
C ARG A 42 11.93 19.43 8.93
N PHE A 43 11.05 18.58 8.45
CA PHE A 43 11.07 18.05 7.08
C PHE A 43 9.66 18.07 6.46
N PRO A 44 9.10 19.26 6.13
CA PRO A 44 7.72 19.40 5.64
C PRO A 44 7.41 18.56 4.39
N GLU A 45 8.41 18.36 3.53
CA GLU A 45 8.28 17.61 2.27
C GLU A 45 8.79 16.16 2.38
N ASN A 46 8.81 15.60 3.61
CA ASN A 46 9.24 14.21 3.79
C ASN A 46 8.32 13.21 3.06
N PRO A 47 8.86 12.06 2.61
CA PRO A 47 8.09 11.07 1.86
C PRO A 47 7.09 10.28 2.71
N TYR A 48 7.10 10.44 4.04
CA TYR A 48 6.26 9.71 4.99
C TYR A 48 4.99 10.44 5.37
N ARG A 49 4.70 11.60 4.80
CA ARG A 49 3.57 12.48 5.17
C ARG A 49 2.23 11.74 5.19
N LEU A 50 1.94 10.95 4.16
CA LEU A 50 0.69 10.18 4.08
C LEU A 50 0.56 9.20 5.25
N ASP A 51 1.60 8.42 5.52
CA ASP A 51 1.62 7.46 6.62
C ASP A 51 1.57 8.15 7.98
N VAL A 52 2.24 9.29 8.15
CA VAL A 52 2.16 10.13 9.35
C VAL A 52 0.73 10.59 9.59
N TYR A 53 0.07 11.15 8.60
CA TYR A 53 -1.32 11.62 8.72
C TYR A 53 -2.28 10.49 9.10
N TYR A 54 -2.12 9.33 8.48
CA TYR A 54 -2.96 8.17 8.79
C TYR A 54 -2.72 7.65 10.21
N ASN A 55 -1.48 7.55 10.65
CA ASN A 55 -1.15 7.15 12.03
C ASN A 55 -1.65 8.16 13.06
N MET A 56 -1.53 9.46 12.79
CA MET A 56 -2.09 10.51 13.64
C MET A 56 -3.62 10.40 13.74
N TYR A 57 -4.30 10.19 12.61
CA TYR A 57 -5.74 9.94 12.58
C TYR A 57 -6.12 8.76 13.50
N LEU A 58 -5.45 7.62 13.37
CA LEU A 58 -5.74 6.43 14.17
C LEU A 58 -5.53 6.66 15.67
N MET A 59 -4.44 7.33 16.06
CA MET A 59 -4.15 7.61 17.45
C MET A 59 -5.19 8.54 18.08
N TYR A 60 -5.58 9.61 17.40
CA TYR A 60 -6.61 10.53 17.90
C TYR A 60 -7.99 9.87 17.95
N MET A 61 -8.34 9.04 16.96
CA MET A 61 -9.59 8.26 17.03
C MET A 61 -9.62 7.31 18.22
N ARG A 62 -8.51 6.64 18.50
CA ARG A 62 -8.40 5.73 19.65
C ARG A 62 -8.48 6.45 20.98
N ASN A 63 -7.97 7.66 21.07
CA ASN A 63 -8.06 8.52 22.25
C ASN A 63 -9.42 9.22 22.38
N GLY A 64 -10.35 9.04 21.44
CA GLY A 64 -11.66 9.68 21.44
C GLY A 64 -11.67 11.13 20.99
N ASP A 65 -10.54 11.67 20.53
CA ASP A 65 -10.44 13.02 19.97
C ASP A 65 -10.81 13.01 18.48
N VAL A 66 -12.10 12.90 18.21
CA VAL A 66 -12.67 12.83 16.87
C VAL A 66 -12.45 14.12 16.08
N VAL A 67 -12.36 15.26 16.75
CA VAL A 67 -12.15 16.57 16.12
C VAL A 67 -10.76 16.64 15.50
N THR A 68 -9.72 16.36 16.28
CA THR A 68 -8.34 16.37 15.78
C THR A 68 -8.12 15.26 14.75
N ALA A 69 -8.69 14.07 14.96
CA ALA A 69 -8.68 13.01 13.97
C ALA A 69 -9.27 13.46 12.63
N GLY A 70 -10.38 14.21 12.65
CA GLY A 70 -11.02 14.79 11.47
C GLY A 70 -10.10 15.71 10.68
N ILE A 71 -9.23 16.49 11.35
CA ILE A 71 -8.24 17.34 10.69
C ILE A 71 -7.27 16.50 9.84
N TYR A 72 -6.75 15.40 10.40
CA TYR A 72 -5.84 14.51 9.66
C TYR A 72 -6.54 13.75 8.54
N ARG A 73 -7.79 13.30 8.73
CA ARG A 73 -8.60 12.74 7.66
C ARG A 73 -8.75 13.73 6.49
N ASP A 74 -9.04 14.99 6.79
CA ASP A 74 -9.22 16.02 5.76
C ASP A 74 -7.91 16.37 5.06
N LYS A 75 -6.77 16.36 5.78
CA LYS A 75 -5.43 16.45 5.17
C LYS A 75 -5.17 15.32 4.18
N ILE A 76 -5.46 14.06 4.54
CA ILE A 76 -5.31 12.92 3.64
C ILE A 76 -6.16 13.10 2.37
N ARG A 77 -7.41 13.47 2.54
CA ARG A 77 -8.34 13.65 1.41
C ARG A 77 -7.97 14.83 0.50
N SER A 78 -7.39 15.89 1.03
CA SER A 78 -7.02 17.08 0.26
C SER A 78 -5.64 16.97 -0.39
N VAL A 79 -4.67 16.39 0.29
CA VAL A 79 -3.28 16.29 -0.21
C VAL A 79 -3.03 14.99 -0.98
N PHE A 80 -3.69 13.90 -0.58
CA PHE A 80 -3.52 12.56 -1.17
C PHE A 80 -4.87 11.92 -1.57
N PRO A 81 -5.68 12.56 -2.43
CA PRO A 81 -7.03 12.10 -2.75
C PRO A 81 -7.08 10.71 -3.41
N GLU A 82 -6.04 10.35 -4.16
CA GLU A 82 -5.94 9.06 -4.86
C GLU A 82 -5.30 7.94 -4.00
N SER A 83 -4.95 8.25 -2.76
CA SER A 83 -4.33 7.25 -1.88
C SER A 83 -5.32 6.18 -1.45
N PRO A 84 -4.84 4.95 -1.14
CA PRO A 84 -5.69 3.90 -0.56
C PRO A 84 -6.37 4.33 0.74
N TYR A 85 -5.71 5.18 1.54
CA TYR A 85 -6.29 5.73 2.77
C TYR A 85 -7.48 6.65 2.49
N ALA A 86 -7.35 7.56 1.53
CA ALA A 86 -8.45 8.43 1.13
C ALA A 86 -9.64 7.63 0.57
N GLN A 87 -9.38 6.62 -0.24
CA GLN A 87 -10.40 5.72 -0.78
C GLN A 87 -11.12 4.94 0.33
N ALA A 88 -10.38 4.36 1.27
CA ALA A 88 -10.96 3.63 2.40
C ALA A 88 -11.81 4.53 3.29
N MET A 89 -11.33 5.74 3.59
CA MET A 89 -12.03 6.72 4.44
C MET A 89 -13.27 7.33 3.78
N ALA A 90 -13.43 7.19 2.46
CA ALA A 90 -14.63 7.62 1.76
C ALA A 90 -15.85 6.71 2.03
N ASP A 91 -15.61 5.45 2.43
CA ASP A 91 -16.68 4.52 2.83
C ASP A 91 -17.22 4.91 4.22
N PRO A 92 -18.53 5.15 4.39
CA PRO A 92 -19.14 5.42 5.70
C PRO A 92 -18.90 4.31 6.74
N HIS A 93 -18.68 3.09 6.27
CA HIS A 93 -18.42 1.90 7.10
C HIS A 93 -16.92 1.60 7.28
N TYR A 94 -16.05 2.57 7.01
CA TYR A 94 -14.59 2.43 7.04
C TYR A 94 -14.06 1.72 8.29
N LEU A 95 -14.48 2.13 9.49
CA LEU A 95 -14.01 1.51 10.73
C LEU A 95 -14.47 0.05 10.88
N ASP A 96 -15.69 -0.26 10.47
CA ASP A 96 -16.19 -1.63 10.47
C ASP A 96 -15.47 -2.48 9.41
N ASN A 97 -15.21 -1.93 8.25
CA ASN A 97 -14.42 -2.60 7.21
C ASN A 97 -13.00 -2.89 7.69
N LEU A 98 -12.36 -1.94 8.38
CA LEU A 98 -11.02 -2.12 8.94
C LEU A 98 -10.97 -3.26 9.98
N ARG A 99 -12.00 -3.39 10.82
CA ARG A 99 -12.14 -4.49 11.79
C ARG A 99 -12.36 -5.83 11.08
N ARG A 100 -13.24 -5.88 10.09
CA ARG A 100 -13.55 -7.10 9.33
C ARG A 100 -12.37 -7.55 8.47
N MET A 101 -11.61 -6.62 7.92
CA MET A 101 -10.48 -6.92 7.04
C MET A 101 -9.54 -7.97 7.64
N SER A 102 -9.16 -7.82 8.90
CA SER A 102 -8.24 -8.74 9.58
C SER A 102 -8.78 -10.17 9.71
N THR A 103 -10.10 -10.34 9.71
CA THR A 103 -10.75 -11.66 9.87
C THR A 103 -11.06 -12.34 8.54
N VAL A 104 -11.24 -11.57 7.46
CA VAL A 104 -11.71 -12.13 6.18
C VAL A 104 -10.63 -12.18 5.09
N GLN A 105 -9.58 -11.35 5.21
CA GLN A 105 -8.58 -11.22 4.14
C GLN A 105 -7.86 -12.54 3.82
N ASP A 106 -7.50 -13.32 4.84
CA ASP A 106 -6.78 -14.58 4.66
C ASP A 106 -7.65 -15.60 3.92
N SER A 107 -8.92 -15.73 4.32
CA SER A 107 -9.86 -16.63 3.67
C SER A 107 -10.12 -16.25 2.20
N ILE A 108 -10.26 -14.95 1.91
CA ILE A 108 -10.44 -14.49 0.53
C ILE A 108 -9.17 -14.74 -0.29
N TYR A 109 -7.99 -14.53 0.30
CA TYR A 109 -6.73 -14.81 -0.39
C TYR A 109 -6.56 -16.30 -0.69
N GLU A 110 -6.83 -17.18 0.27
CA GLU A 110 -6.77 -18.62 0.08
C GLU A 110 -7.71 -19.09 -1.06
N ALA A 111 -8.94 -18.57 -1.09
CA ALA A 111 -9.89 -18.85 -2.15
C ALA A 111 -9.41 -18.33 -3.52
N THR A 112 -8.79 -17.16 -3.54
CA THR A 112 -8.24 -16.55 -4.76
C THR A 112 -7.04 -17.35 -5.28
N TYR A 113 -6.16 -17.79 -4.38
CA TYR A 113 -5.02 -18.62 -4.74
C TYR A 113 -5.46 -20.00 -5.27
N ALA A 114 -6.45 -20.62 -4.64
CA ALA A 114 -7.04 -21.87 -5.13
C ALA A 114 -7.63 -21.70 -6.54
N ALA A 115 -8.39 -20.63 -6.77
CA ALA A 115 -8.93 -20.30 -8.08
C ALA A 115 -7.82 -20.10 -9.14
N TYR A 116 -6.72 -19.43 -8.76
CA TYR A 116 -5.55 -19.28 -9.62
C TYR A 116 -4.95 -20.63 -10.04
N LEU A 117 -4.80 -21.56 -9.09
CA LEU A 117 -4.27 -22.91 -9.39
C LEU A 117 -5.19 -23.73 -10.30
N GLU A 118 -6.49 -23.47 -10.24
CA GLU A 118 -7.50 -24.11 -11.10
C GLU A 118 -7.70 -23.40 -12.46
N ASN A 119 -6.93 -22.34 -12.73
CA ASN A 119 -7.08 -21.44 -13.87
C ASN A 119 -8.45 -20.75 -13.96
N ASP A 120 -9.13 -20.60 -12.83
CA ASP A 120 -10.35 -19.79 -12.73
C ASP A 120 -9.98 -18.31 -12.61
N ASN A 121 -9.52 -17.74 -13.73
CA ASN A 121 -9.06 -16.36 -13.79
C ASN A 121 -10.17 -15.36 -13.49
N ARG A 122 -11.41 -15.71 -13.82
CA ARG A 122 -12.58 -14.85 -13.53
C ARG A 122 -12.73 -14.63 -12.03
N THR A 123 -12.63 -15.67 -11.23
CA THR A 123 -12.69 -15.56 -9.76
C THR A 123 -11.50 -14.78 -9.22
N VAL A 124 -10.28 -15.00 -9.75
CA VAL A 124 -9.09 -14.22 -9.37
C VAL A 124 -9.31 -12.72 -9.58
N HIS A 125 -9.76 -12.32 -10.76
CA HIS A 125 -10.04 -10.92 -11.09
C HIS A 125 -11.18 -10.33 -10.24
N GLY A 126 -12.24 -11.09 -10.04
CA GLY A 126 -13.39 -10.68 -9.22
C GLY A 126 -13.01 -10.45 -7.76
N ASN A 127 -12.28 -11.38 -7.15
CA ASN A 127 -11.83 -11.27 -5.76
C ASN A 127 -10.83 -10.12 -5.58
N THR A 128 -9.93 -9.90 -6.53
CA THR A 128 -8.99 -8.78 -6.49
C THR A 128 -9.73 -7.44 -6.58
N THR A 129 -10.71 -7.31 -7.47
CA THR A 129 -11.56 -6.12 -7.58
C THR A 129 -12.32 -5.88 -6.28
N PHE A 130 -12.92 -6.91 -5.71
CA PHE A 130 -13.61 -6.82 -4.42
C PHE A 130 -12.68 -6.32 -3.30
N MET A 131 -11.46 -6.84 -3.22
CA MET A 131 -10.49 -6.41 -2.23
C MET A 131 -10.07 -4.95 -2.42
N LYS A 132 -9.86 -4.51 -3.67
CA LYS A 132 -9.54 -3.10 -3.98
C LYS A 132 -10.65 -2.15 -3.54
N GLU A 133 -11.90 -2.53 -3.72
CA GLU A 133 -13.06 -1.69 -3.39
C GLU A 133 -13.39 -1.72 -1.90
N LYS A 134 -13.36 -2.88 -1.28
CA LYS A 134 -13.83 -3.08 0.09
C LYS A 134 -12.75 -2.96 1.15
N TYR A 135 -11.55 -3.48 0.86
CA TYR A 135 -10.44 -3.57 1.79
C TYR A 135 -9.12 -3.06 1.19
N PRO A 136 -9.08 -1.82 0.67
CA PRO A 136 -7.90 -1.30 -0.02
C PRO A 136 -6.64 -1.22 0.86
N LEU A 137 -6.80 -1.22 2.19
CA LEU A 137 -5.69 -1.18 3.15
C LEU A 137 -5.20 -2.57 3.58
N SER A 138 -5.72 -3.65 2.97
CA SER A 138 -5.26 -5.00 3.29
C SER A 138 -3.75 -5.15 3.08
N PRO A 139 -3.00 -5.65 4.07
CA PRO A 139 -1.58 -5.98 3.89
C PRO A 139 -1.35 -7.08 2.85
N LEU A 140 -2.39 -7.84 2.48
CA LEU A 140 -2.33 -8.85 1.42
C LEU A 140 -2.57 -8.26 0.02
N MET A 141 -2.88 -6.97 -0.11
CA MET A 141 -3.15 -6.34 -1.41
C MET A 141 -2.05 -6.60 -2.45
N PRO A 142 -0.75 -6.49 -2.14
CA PRO A 142 0.30 -6.82 -3.10
C PRO A 142 0.21 -8.25 -3.63
N LYS A 143 -0.16 -9.21 -2.80
CA LYS A 143 -0.34 -10.62 -3.20
C LYS A 143 -1.55 -10.81 -4.10
N PHE A 144 -2.66 -10.12 -3.83
CA PHE A 144 -3.83 -10.12 -4.72
C PHE A 144 -3.49 -9.51 -6.08
N LEU A 145 -2.81 -8.37 -6.11
CA LEU A 145 -2.38 -7.72 -7.35
C LEU A 145 -1.44 -8.61 -8.16
N PHE A 146 -0.57 -9.34 -7.49
CA PHE A 146 0.34 -10.27 -8.14
C PHE A 146 -0.39 -11.44 -8.79
N LEU A 147 -1.30 -12.10 -8.08
CA LEU A 147 -2.13 -13.18 -8.63
C LEU A 147 -3.01 -12.69 -9.79
N ASP A 148 -3.59 -11.50 -9.65
CA ASP A 148 -4.39 -10.86 -10.69
C ASP A 148 -3.60 -10.65 -11.98
N ALA A 149 -2.39 -10.10 -11.86
CA ALA A 149 -1.49 -9.92 -12.99
C ALA A 149 -1.13 -11.27 -13.66
N LEU A 150 -0.79 -12.29 -12.85
CA LEU A 150 -0.47 -13.62 -13.38
C LEU A 150 -1.66 -14.27 -14.10
N ALA A 151 -2.87 -14.08 -13.62
CA ALA A 151 -4.08 -14.60 -14.23
C ALA A 151 -4.30 -14.06 -15.67
N TYR A 152 -3.87 -12.82 -15.93
CA TYR A 152 -3.93 -12.27 -17.30
C TYR A 152 -3.01 -12.98 -18.30
N ILE A 153 -1.96 -13.66 -17.85
CA ILE A 153 -1.15 -14.52 -18.73
C ILE A 153 -2.01 -15.67 -19.26
N GLY A 154 -2.78 -16.32 -18.38
CA GLY A 154 -3.71 -17.39 -18.75
C GLY A 154 -4.75 -16.95 -19.79
N ASP A 155 -5.21 -15.71 -19.67
CA ASP A 155 -6.15 -15.09 -20.59
C ASP A 155 -5.48 -14.53 -21.87
N LYS A 156 -4.17 -14.68 -22.01
CA LYS A 156 -3.36 -14.14 -23.12
C LYS A 156 -3.42 -12.61 -23.23
N GLN A 157 -3.72 -11.92 -22.14
CA GLN A 157 -3.79 -10.47 -22.04
C GLN A 157 -2.48 -9.91 -21.47
N TYR A 158 -1.41 -9.99 -22.24
CA TYR A 158 -0.05 -9.65 -21.81
C TYR A 158 0.15 -8.16 -21.46
N ASP A 159 -0.62 -7.27 -22.08
CA ASP A 159 -0.55 -5.84 -21.75
C ASP A 159 -1.15 -5.57 -20.35
N HIS A 160 -2.23 -6.24 -19.99
CA HIS A 160 -2.80 -6.18 -18.63
C HIS A 160 -1.86 -6.80 -17.59
N PHE A 161 -1.20 -7.91 -17.93
CA PHE A 161 -0.18 -8.52 -17.09
C PHE A 161 0.96 -7.54 -16.76
N LYS A 162 1.54 -6.89 -17.78
CA LYS A 162 2.61 -5.92 -17.59
C LYS A 162 2.14 -4.70 -16.80
N ALA A 163 0.97 -4.16 -17.14
CA ALA A 163 0.39 -3.02 -16.43
C ALA A 163 0.13 -3.34 -14.96
N GLY A 164 -0.39 -4.54 -14.65
CA GLY A 164 -0.62 -5.00 -13.29
C GLY A 164 0.67 -5.12 -12.47
N LEU A 165 1.75 -5.65 -13.04
CA LEU A 165 3.04 -5.74 -12.37
C LEU A 165 3.66 -4.35 -12.12
N LYS A 166 3.54 -3.42 -13.08
CA LYS A 166 4.01 -2.04 -12.91
C LYS A 166 3.25 -1.33 -11.79
N ASP A 167 1.93 -1.44 -11.77
CA ASP A 167 1.07 -0.86 -10.73
C ASP A 167 1.44 -1.40 -9.34
N LEU A 168 1.66 -2.71 -9.23
CA LEU A 168 2.12 -3.34 -8.00
C LEU A 168 3.45 -2.75 -7.51
N LEU A 169 4.43 -2.59 -8.41
CA LEU A 169 5.76 -2.07 -8.06
C LEU A 169 5.74 -0.59 -7.71
N GLU A 170 4.87 0.19 -8.34
CA GLU A 170 4.69 1.62 -8.01
C GLU A 170 4.07 1.80 -6.63
N ARG A 171 3.04 1.01 -6.32
CA ARG A 171 2.31 1.12 -5.03
C ARG A 171 3.02 0.43 -3.88
N TYR A 172 3.64 -0.70 -4.13
CA TYR A 172 4.23 -1.58 -3.11
C TYR A 172 5.66 -2.02 -3.48
N PRO A 173 6.61 -1.09 -3.60
CA PRO A 173 7.97 -1.40 -4.04
C PRO A 173 8.72 -2.33 -3.07
N GLN A 174 8.31 -2.40 -1.81
CA GLN A 174 8.95 -3.18 -0.75
C GLN A 174 8.16 -4.44 -0.34
N ALA A 175 7.13 -4.82 -1.08
CA ALA A 175 6.37 -6.03 -0.79
C ALA A 175 7.19 -7.30 -1.10
N ASP A 176 6.87 -8.40 -0.42
CA ASP A 176 7.56 -9.70 -0.59
C ASP A 176 7.52 -10.20 -2.04
N VAL A 177 6.44 -9.90 -2.77
CA VAL A 177 6.28 -10.29 -4.18
C VAL A 177 6.97 -9.34 -5.18
N SER A 178 7.41 -8.17 -4.74
CA SER A 178 7.97 -7.14 -5.62
C SER A 178 9.26 -7.54 -6.33
N PRO A 179 10.22 -8.24 -5.69
CA PRO A 179 11.40 -8.75 -6.39
C PRO A 179 11.06 -9.70 -7.54
N MET A 180 10.08 -10.58 -7.35
CA MET A 180 9.61 -11.50 -8.38
C MET A 180 8.93 -10.75 -9.53
N ALA A 181 8.07 -9.79 -9.24
CA ALA A 181 7.42 -8.93 -10.23
C ALA A 181 8.46 -8.18 -11.09
N THR A 182 9.50 -7.62 -10.47
CA THR A 182 10.60 -6.96 -11.16
C THR A 182 11.33 -7.91 -12.10
N THR A 183 11.65 -9.12 -11.64
CA THR A 183 12.32 -10.15 -12.46
C THR A 183 11.48 -10.55 -13.66
N MET A 184 10.17 -10.71 -13.48
CA MET A 184 9.25 -11.07 -14.57
C MET A 184 9.17 -9.97 -15.63
N LEU A 185 9.07 -8.71 -15.23
CA LEU A 185 9.08 -7.57 -16.18
C LEU A 185 10.38 -7.48 -16.97
N LYS A 186 11.53 -7.69 -16.34
CA LYS A 186 12.83 -7.70 -17.03
C LYS A 186 12.94 -8.82 -18.06
N ARG A 187 12.42 -10.01 -17.76
CA ARG A 187 12.41 -11.16 -18.70
C ARG A 187 11.54 -10.88 -19.93
N VAL A 188 10.35 -10.31 -19.71
CA VAL A 188 9.45 -9.93 -20.81
C VAL A 188 10.10 -8.86 -21.71
N ALA A 189 10.76 -7.87 -21.16
CA ALA A 189 11.47 -6.84 -21.92
C ALA A 189 12.60 -7.44 -22.77
N LYS A 190 13.40 -8.36 -22.21
CA LYS A 190 14.48 -9.07 -22.95
C LYS A 190 13.93 -9.94 -24.08
N GLY A 191 12.85 -10.69 -23.83
CA GLY A 191 12.20 -11.53 -24.84
C GLY A 191 11.71 -10.70 -26.04
N ARG A 192 11.21 -9.51 -25.81
CA ARG A 192 10.77 -8.58 -26.85
C ARG A 192 11.94 -8.05 -27.70
N GLN A 193 13.05 -7.68 -27.06
CA GLN A 193 14.26 -7.22 -27.76
C GLN A 193 14.86 -8.30 -28.66
N VAL A 194 14.84 -9.56 -28.23
CA VAL A 194 15.32 -10.69 -29.04
C VAL A 194 14.38 -10.93 -30.24
N ALA A 195 13.08 -10.83 -30.06
CA ALA A 195 12.09 -10.99 -31.12
C ALA A 195 12.16 -9.86 -32.19
N GLU A 196 12.44 -8.62 -31.75
CA GLU A 196 12.59 -7.46 -32.63
C GLU A 196 13.97 -7.41 -33.31
N GLY A 197 15.01 -8.07 -32.76
CA GLY A 197 16.36 -8.12 -33.31
C GLY A 197 16.62 -9.29 -34.28
N THR A 198 15.66 -10.15 -34.50
CA THR A 198 15.73 -11.31 -35.41
C THR A 198 14.93 -11.11 -36.69
N GLY A 199 14.51 -9.88 -36.99
CA GLY A 199 13.79 -9.49 -38.21
C GLY A 199 14.67 -8.77 -39.22
#